data_e64be7d55c63d19b619831a76cdd23fd
#
_entry.id   e64be7d55c63d19b619831a76cdd23fd
#
_cell.length_a   1.000
_cell.length_b   1.000
_cell.length_c   1.000
_cell.angle_alpha   90.00
_cell.angle_beta   90.00
_cell.angle_gamma   90.00
#
_symmetry.space_group_name_H-M   'P 1'
#
loop_
_entity.id
_entity.type
_entity.pdbx_description
1 polymer ?
#
loop_
_entity_poly.entity_id
_entity_poly.type
_entity_poly.pdbx_seq_one_letter_code
_entity_poly.pdbx_strand_id
1 'polypeptide(L)'
;MRLSSSLVFLFALLIANSSSAQTLDDLEFGTPESLDIATWNIEWFPKNGTATIDRVKAIVQNLEIDLWAIQEIDDTTVFKGMIEDLDDYDYILMDGWFGGLVYVYNSSEIEVLDAFEIYTESPFWSPLPRSPLILHFSFNGEPFYAINNHFKCCGNGTINWSDDGDEEMRRREACVLINDYIQNELPDDRVIVLGDLNDLIQEGPANNVFEPFLELPEDYLFADMPIAQGPSSGWSFPGWPSHLDHLLISDELFADFNASSTEVACLDIAAHMEGGWSEYDYNVSDHRPVAIQMLVTPLTVSSEHVPTERSRLLQITDVTGRTCNYAPNKVLLYHFSDGSVRKHISWSQNAPY
;
A
#
# COMPACT_ATOMS: atom_id res chain seq x y z
N MET A 1 42.56 -47.52 -59.70
CA MET A 1 42.45 -46.63 -58.53
C MET A 1 40.99 -46.21 -58.40
N ARG A 2 40.29 -46.78 -57.47
CA ARG A 2 38.86 -46.40 -57.23
C ARG A 2 38.84 -45.53 -55.92
N LEU A 3 38.47 -44.27 -56.08
CA LEU A 3 38.20 -43.39 -54.94
C LEU A 3 36.78 -43.68 -54.44
N SER A 4 36.69 -44.09 -53.17
CA SER A 4 35.43 -44.22 -52.47
C SER A 4 35.16 -42.92 -51.71
N SER A 5 34.10 -42.18 -52.06
CA SER A 5 33.64 -40.99 -51.39
C SER A 5 32.70 -41.41 -50.21
N SER A 6 33.18 -41.27 -49.00
CA SER A 6 32.33 -41.42 -47.78
C SER A 6 31.53 -40.15 -47.52
N LEU A 7 30.21 -40.25 -47.66
CA LEU A 7 29.26 -39.16 -47.28
C LEU A 7 28.98 -39.22 -45.79
N VAL A 8 29.46 -38.22 -45.06
CA VAL A 8 29.16 -38.05 -43.64
C VAL A 8 27.83 -37.26 -43.51
N PHE A 9 26.80 -37.94 -43.09
CA PHE A 9 25.53 -37.28 -42.72
C PHE A 9 25.66 -36.70 -41.31
N LEU A 10 25.68 -35.36 -41.20
CA LEU A 10 25.61 -34.62 -39.95
C LEU A 10 24.13 -34.50 -39.57
N PHE A 11 23.69 -35.29 -38.60
CA PHE A 11 22.36 -35.14 -37.97
C PHE A 11 22.44 -33.96 -37.00
N ALA A 12 21.88 -32.81 -37.37
CA ALA A 12 21.65 -31.71 -36.44
C ALA A 12 20.42 -32.06 -35.60
N LEU A 13 20.63 -32.39 -34.32
CA LEU A 13 19.58 -32.55 -33.35
C LEU A 13 19.04 -31.14 -33.00
N LEU A 14 17.89 -30.75 -33.56
CA LEU A 14 17.15 -29.59 -33.11
C LEU A 14 16.50 -29.95 -31.75
N ILE A 15 17.14 -29.53 -30.67
CA ILE A 15 16.50 -29.49 -29.34
C ILE A 15 15.50 -28.33 -29.41
N ALA A 16 14.26 -28.65 -29.65
CA ALA A 16 13.16 -27.70 -29.42
C ALA A 16 13.04 -27.52 -27.89
N ASN A 17 13.58 -26.42 -27.38
CA ASN A 17 13.20 -25.96 -26.05
C ASN A 17 11.71 -25.61 -26.13
N SER A 18 10.84 -26.52 -25.71
CA SER A 18 9.47 -26.16 -25.34
C SER A 18 9.54 -25.33 -24.07
N SER A 19 9.60 -24.01 -24.20
CA SER A 19 9.22 -23.13 -23.11
C SER A 19 7.77 -23.47 -22.79
N SER A 20 7.50 -24.09 -21.64
CA SER A 20 6.13 -24.15 -21.12
C SER A 20 5.64 -22.71 -20.93
N ALA A 21 4.41 -22.42 -21.33
CA ALA A 21 3.81 -21.14 -20.98
C ALA A 21 3.79 -21.04 -19.44
N GLN A 22 4.19 -19.91 -18.91
CA GLN A 22 4.07 -19.63 -17.46
C GLN A 22 2.58 -19.58 -17.10
N THR A 23 2.25 -20.04 -15.91
CA THR A 23 0.89 -20.08 -15.35
C THR A 23 0.88 -19.38 -13.98
N LEU A 24 -0.29 -19.15 -13.41
CA LEU A 24 -0.40 -18.57 -12.07
C LEU A 24 0.31 -19.44 -11.00
N ASP A 25 0.48 -20.73 -11.25
CA ASP A 25 1.23 -21.65 -10.37
C ASP A 25 2.75 -21.41 -10.39
N ASP A 26 3.24 -20.63 -11.33
CA ASP A 26 4.67 -20.23 -11.44
C ASP A 26 4.95 -18.84 -10.86
N LEU A 27 3.97 -18.24 -10.16
CA LEU A 27 4.14 -16.98 -9.45
C LEU A 27 4.99 -17.20 -8.19
N GLU A 28 6.00 -16.34 -8.00
CA GLU A 28 6.89 -16.36 -6.85
C GLU A 28 7.21 -14.92 -6.44
N PHE A 29 7.17 -14.61 -5.14
CA PHE A 29 7.65 -13.34 -4.58
C PHE A 29 8.07 -13.49 -3.12
N GLY A 30 7.16 -13.91 -2.23
CA GLY A 30 7.42 -14.03 -0.81
C GLY A 30 8.51 -15.05 -0.46
N THR A 31 9.19 -14.86 0.66
CA THR A 31 10.16 -15.80 1.20
C THR A 31 9.99 -16.00 2.72
N PRO A 32 10.31 -17.18 3.27
CA PRO A 32 10.13 -17.43 4.70
C PRO A 32 10.99 -16.57 5.62
N GLU A 33 12.00 -15.87 5.10
CA GLU A 33 12.97 -15.10 5.90
C GLU A 33 12.67 -13.61 5.94
N SER A 34 11.87 -13.10 5.00
CA SER A 34 11.54 -11.68 4.85
C SER A 34 10.13 -11.35 5.32
N LEU A 35 9.89 -10.10 5.64
CA LEU A 35 8.55 -9.55 5.74
C LEU A 35 8.13 -9.08 4.34
N ASP A 36 7.12 -9.73 3.78
CA ASP A 36 6.63 -9.51 2.43
C ASP A 36 5.26 -8.84 2.48
N ILE A 37 5.19 -7.61 1.97
CA ILE A 37 3.94 -6.81 2.03
C ILE A 37 3.57 -6.32 0.64
N ALA A 38 2.29 -6.38 0.30
CA ALA A 38 1.78 -5.84 -0.94
C ALA A 38 0.52 -4.98 -0.75
N THR A 39 0.35 -4.01 -1.63
CA THR A 39 -0.93 -3.33 -1.85
C THR A 39 -1.51 -3.72 -3.20
N TRP A 40 -2.83 -3.88 -3.26
CA TRP A 40 -3.51 -4.28 -4.48
C TRP A 40 -4.98 -3.83 -4.50
N ASN A 41 -5.32 -2.97 -5.43
CA ASN A 41 -6.71 -2.70 -5.79
C ASN A 41 -7.20 -3.84 -6.70
N ILE A 42 -8.26 -4.57 -6.29
CA ILE A 42 -8.82 -5.72 -7.03
C ILE A 42 -10.14 -5.42 -7.74
N GLU A 43 -10.35 -4.16 -8.06
CA GLU A 43 -11.39 -3.61 -8.94
C GLU A 43 -12.76 -4.28 -8.77
N TRP A 44 -13.55 -3.75 -7.81
CA TRP A 44 -14.95 -4.16 -7.56
C TRP A 44 -15.13 -5.68 -7.40
N PHE A 45 -14.25 -6.30 -6.60
CA PHE A 45 -14.25 -7.75 -6.39
C PHE A 45 -15.62 -8.29 -5.96
N PRO A 46 -16.16 -9.36 -6.61
CA PRO A 46 -15.59 -10.15 -7.70
C PRO A 46 -16.06 -9.66 -9.10
N LYS A 47 -15.26 -8.82 -9.76
CA LYS A 47 -15.52 -8.17 -11.05
C LYS A 47 -16.18 -9.08 -12.10
N ASN A 48 -15.72 -10.33 -12.23
CA ASN A 48 -16.22 -11.33 -13.18
C ASN A 48 -16.57 -12.66 -12.51
N GLY A 49 -17.19 -12.60 -11.32
CA GLY A 49 -17.70 -13.74 -10.59
C GLY A 49 -16.63 -14.79 -10.26
N THR A 50 -16.91 -16.07 -10.49
CA THR A 50 -16.00 -17.18 -10.15
C THR A 50 -14.64 -17.07 -10.86
N ALA A 51 -14.58 -16.50 -12.05
CA ALA A 51 -13.33 -16.32 -12.77
C ALA A 51 -12.37 -15.37 -12.03
N THR A 52 -12.89 -14.32 -11.38
CA THR A 52 -12.12 -13.43 -10.51
C THR A 52 -11.71 -14.15 -9.22
N ILE A 53 -12.66 -14.81 -8.57
CA ILE A 53 -12.45 -15.53 -7.31
C ILE A 53 -11.31 -16.54 -7.44
N ASP A 54 -11.36 -17.40 -8.44
CA ASP A 54 -10.38 -18.47 -8.65
C ASP A 54 -8.98 -17.89 -8.91
N ARG A 55 -8.89 -16.78 -9.67
CA ARG A 55 -7.61 -16.14 -9.98
C ARG A 55 -7.03 -15.38 -8.80
N VAL A 56 -7.83 -14.56 -8.11
CA VAL A 56 -7.37 -13.81 -6.93
C VAL A 56 -6.90 -14.79 -5.86
N LYS A 57 -7.65 -15.88 -5.64
CA LYS A 57 -7.26 -16.95 -4.71
C LYS A 57 -5.90 -17.55 -5.09
N ALA A 58 -5.70 -17.92 -6.36
CA ALA A 58 -4.44 -18.49 -6.84
C ALA A 58 -3.27 -17.49 -6.71
N ILE A 59 -3.51 -16.21 -7.00
CA ILE A 59 -2.50 -15.15 -6.89
C ILE A 59 -2.06 -14.98 -5.44
N VAL A 60 -3.01 -14.84 -4.50
CA VAL A 60 -2.70 -14.71 -3.06
C VAL A 60 -1.92 -15.91 -2.56
N GLN A 61 -2.35 -17.13 -2.93
CA GLN A 61 -1.75 -18.37 -2.49
C GLN A 61 -0.32 -18.56 -3.03
N ASN A 62 -0.09 -18.28 -4.32
CA ASN A 62 1.17 -18.63 -4.98
C ASN A 62 2.27 -17.56 -4.78
N LEU A 63 1.91 -16.31 -4.54
CA LEU A 63 2.88 -15.26 -4.25
C LEU A 63 3.46 -15.33 -2.85
N GLU A 64 2.85 -16.09 -1.94
CA GLU A 64 3.32 -16.31 -0.56
C GLU A 64 3.65 -15.01 0.20
N ILE A 65 2.91 -13.93 -0.06
CA ILE A 65 3.07 -12.63 0.59
C ILE A 65 2.44 -12.67 1.99
N ASP A 66 3.16 -12.20 3.02
CA ASP A 66 2.72 -12.25 4.41
C ASP A 66 1.55 -11.34 4.71
N LEU A 67 1.53 -10.13 4.10
CA LEU A 67 0.50 -9.13 4.34
C LEU A 67 0.07 -8.44 3.05
N TRP A 68 -1.19 -8.56 2.73
CA TRP A 68 -1.85 -7.86 1.64
C TRP A 68 -2.72 -6.73 2.18
N ALA A 69 -2.55 -5.52 1.67
CA ALA A 69 -3.51 -4.43 1.81
C ALA A 69 -4.33 -4.34 0.53
N ILE A 70 -5.60 -4.72 0.62
CA ILE A 70 -6.49 -4.85 -0.55
C ILE A 70 -7.52 -3.73 -0.54
N GLN A 71 -7.87 -3.23 -1.75
CA GLN A 71 -8.88 -2.20 -1.97
C GLN A 71 -9.96 -2.72 -2.94
N GLU A 72 -11.12 -2.09 -2.90
CA GLU A 72 -12.27 -2.36 -3.78
C GLU A 72 -12.94 -3.74 -3.62
N ILE A 73 -13.16 -4.17 -2.38
CA ILE A 73 -14.00 -5.33 -2.10
C ILE A 73 -15.47 -4.90 -2.16
N ASP A 74 -16.19 -5.30 -3.21
CA ASP A 74 -17.62 -5.00 -3.39
C ASP A 74 -18.51 -6.07 -2.71
N ASP A 75 -18.19 -7.35 -2.88
CA ASP A 75 -18.89 -8.45 -2.19
C ASP A 75 -18.03 -9.05 -1.07
N THR A 76 -18.19 -8.50 0.12
CA THR A 76 -17.45 -8.94 1.32
C THR A 76 -17.80 -10.38 1.72
N THR A 77 -18.99 -10.88 1.40
CA THR A 77 -19.39 -12.26 1.74
C THR A 77 -18.63 -13.26 0.87
N VAL A 78 -18.55 -12.97 -0.42
CA VAL A 78 -17.80 -13.81 -1.37
C VAL A 78 -16.31 -13.74 -1.05
N PHE A 79 -15.80 -12.55 -0.71
CA PHE A 79 -14.39 -12.38 -0.35
C PHE A 79 -14.00 -13.19 0.88
N LYS A 80 -14.78 -13.09 1.96
CA LYS A 80 -14.57 -13.87 3.19
C LYS A 80 -14.52 -15.37 2.89
N GLY A 81 -15.51 -15.87 2.15
CA GLY A 81 -15.55 -17.30 1.77
C GLY A 81 -14.36 -17.73 0.91
N MET A 82 -13.82 -16.85 0.08
CA MET A 82 -12.60 -17.13 -0.69
C MET A 82 -11.37 -17.27 0.20
N ILE A 83 -11.19 -16.36 1.18
CA ILE A 83 -10.03 -16.41 2.09
C ILE A 83 -10.15 -17.58 3.08
N GLU A 84 -11.35 -17.86 3.60
CA GLU A 84 -11.61 -19.01 4.48
C GLU A 84 -11.30 -20.38 3.82
N ASP A 85 -11.20 -20.42 2.49
CA ASP A 85 -10.74 -21.58 1.72
C ASP A 85 -9.19 -21.68 1.60
N LEU A 86 -8.43 -20.73 2.17
CA LEU A 86 -6.96 -20.71 2.21
C LEU A 86 -6.48 -21.10 3.61
N ASP A 87 -5.80 -22.22 3.75
CA ASP A 87 -5.45 -22.81 5.06
C ASP A 87 -4.54 -21.89 5.90
N ASP A 88 -3.65 -21.10 5.26
CA ASP A 88 -2.61 -20.30 5.92
C ASP A 88 -2.97 -18.82 6.03
N TYR A 89 -4.08 -18.38 5.44
CA TYR A 89 -4.47 -16.96 5.39
C TYR A 89 -5.71 -16.68 6.22
N ASP A 90 -5.72 -15.50 6.83
CA ASP A 90 -6.88 -14.93 7.50
C ASP A 90 -7.06 -13.47 7.03
N TYR A 91 -8.12 -12.82 7.44
CA TYR A 91 -8.42 -11.47 6.97
C TYR A 91 -8.89 -10.54 8.10
N ILE A 92 -8.69 -9.24 7.89
CA ILE A 92 -9.26 -8.15 8.70
C ILE A 92 -10.07 -7.26 7.79
N LEU A 93 -11.37 -7.21 8.06
CA LEU A 93 -12.33 -6.37 7.35
C LEU A 93 -13.21 -5.69 8.37
N MET A 94 -13.24 -4.35 8.33
CA MET A 94 -14.18 -3.57 9.14
C MET A 94 -15.51 -3.41 8.40
N ASP A 95 -16.60 -3.28 9.15
CA ASP A 95 -17.94 -3.05 8.61
C ASP A 95 -18.07 -1.59 8.13
N GLY A 96 -17.32 -1.23 7.11
CA GLY A 96 -17.34 0.10 6.48
C GLY A 96 -18.38 0.21 5.37
N TRP A 97 -18.79 1.45 5.05
CA TRP A 97 -19.90 1.71 4.12
C TRP A 97 -19.52 1.72 2.66
N PHE A 98 -18.23 1.65 2.28
CA PHE A 98 -17.84 1.83 0.88
C PHE A 98 -16.57 1.06 0.51
N GLY A 99 -16.66 0.21 -0.53
CA GLY A 99 -15.56 -0.42 -1.24
C GLY A 99 -14.38 -0.84 -0.35
N GLY A 100 -14.62 -1.87 0.50
CA GLY A 100 -13.88 -2.18 1.70
C GLY A 100 -12.37 -2.20 1.55
N LEU A 101 -11.71 -1.60 2.51
CA LEU A 101 -10.31 -1.83 2.78
C LEU A 101 -10.20 -3.12 3.59
N VAL A 102 -9.29 -3.99 3.18
CA VAL A 102 -9.09 -5.30 3.81
C VAL A 102 -7.60 -5.54 3.98
N TYR A 103 -7.23 -6.20 5.06
CA TYR A 103 -5.97 -6.93 5.13
C TYR A 103 -6.23 -8.42 4.98
N VAL A 104 -5.40 -9.09 4.17
CA VAL A 104 -5.25 -10.54 4.14
C VAL A 104 -3.83 -10.85 4.60
N TYR A 105 -3.69 -11.77 5.52
CA TYR A 105 -2.39 -12.04 6.14
C TYR A 105 -2.15 -13.52 6.36
N ASN A 106 -0.88 -13.93 6.24
CA ASN A 106 -0.44 -15.27 6.61
C ASN A 106 -0.46 -15.39 8.14
N SER A 107 -1.38 -16.20 8.65
CA SER A 107 -1.61 -16.36 10.10
C SER A 107 -0.50 -17.13 10.83
N SER A 108 0.44 -17.77 10.11
CA SER A 108 1.62 -18.39 10.68
C SER A 108 2.78 -17.43 10.88
N GLU A 109 2.83 -16.33 10.11
CA GLU A 109 3.93 -15.36 10.13
C GLU A 109 3.54 -14.03 10.82
N ILE A 110 2.28 -13.62 10.68
CA ILE A 110 1.75 -12.35 11.21
C ILE A 110 0.92 -12.59 12.46
N GLU A 111 1.33 -11.99 13.58
CA GLU A 111 0.51 -11.88 14.79
C GLU A 111 -0.23 -10.55 14.80
N VAL A 112 -1.54 -10.57 14.71
CA VAL A 112 -2.38 -9.36 14.81
C VAL A 112 -2.46 -8.90 16.25
N LEU A 113 -2.01 -7.67 16.52
CA LEU A 113 -2.04 -7.06 17.85
C LEU A 113 -3.28 -6.17 18.04
N ASP A 114 -3.65 -5.39 17.01
CA ASP A 114 -4.86 -4.56 16.99
C ASP A 114 -5.22 -4.18 15.55
N ALA A 115 -6.50 -3.87 15.30
CA ALA A 115 -6.95 -3.34 14.02
C ALA A 115 -8.13 -2.40 14.20
N PHE A 116 -8.09 -1.23 13.57
CA PHE A 116 -9.12 -0.20 13.68
C PHE A 116 -9.07 0.79 12.53
N GLU A 117 -10.17 1.52 12.33
CA GLU A 117 -10.24 2.62 11.38
C GLU A 117 -10.00 3.96 12.08
N ILE A 118 -9.37 4.90 11.36
CA ILE A 118 -9.20 6.29 11.80
C ILE A 118 -10.00 7.22 10.90
N TYR A 119 -10.31 8.44 11.38
CA TYR A 119 -11.05 9.47 10.62
C TYR A 119 -12.44 9.03 10.14
N THR A 120 -13.15 8.28 10.98
CA THR A 120 -14.45 7.66 10.67
C THR A 120 -15.64 8.62 10.68
N GLU A 121 -15.43 9.91 10.97
CA GLU A 121 -16.47 10.91 11.13
C GLU A 121 -16.27 12.14 10.22
N SER A 122 -17.33 12.90 10.00
CA SER A 122 -17.24 14.22 9.36
C SER A 122 -16.39 15.18 10.22
N PRO A 123 -15.50 16.01 9.62
CA PRO A 123 -15.42 16.35 8.18
C PRO A 123 -14.47 15.47 7.35
N PHE A 124 -13.88 14.44 7.95
CA PHE A 124 -12.79 13.67 7.33
C PHE A 124 -13.21 12.87 6.08
N TRP A 125 -14.51 12.64 5.87
CA TRP A 125 -14.99 11.92 4.67
C TRP A 125 -14.75 12.65 3.34
N SER A 126 -14.43 13.96 3.38
CA SER A 126 -14.05 14.66 2.15
C SER A 126 -12.65 14.26 1.70
N PRO A 127 -11.58 14.43 2.50
CA PRO A 127 -10.24 13.99 2.12
C PRO A 127 -10.12 12.46 2.08
N LEU A 128 -10.77 11.75 2.99
CA LEU A 128 -10.68 10.30 3.17
C LEU A 128 -12.05 9.65 2.95
N PRO A 129 -12.49 9.45 1.70
CA PRO A 129 -13.81 8.88 1.41
C PRO A 129 -13.95 7.42 1.89
N ARG A 130 -12.84 6.76 2.16
CA ARG A 130 -12.73 5.51 2.92
C ARG A 130 -11.84 5.80 4.11
N SER A 131 -12.31 5.45 5.30
CA SER A 131 -11.53 5.60 6.52
C SER A 131 -10.27 4.73 6.43
N PRO A 132 -9.06 5.27 6.63
CA PRO A 132 -7.85 4.46 6.61
C PRO A 132 -7.94 3.32 7.63
N LEU A 133 -7.62 2.10 7.20
CA LEU A 133 -7.60 0.92 8.04
C LEU A 133 -6.20 0.70 8.60
N ILE A 134 -6.07 0.81 9.91
CA ILE A 134 -4.82 0.56 10.63
C ILE A 134 -4.75 -0.90 11.03
N LEU A 135 -3.61 -1.53 10.78
CA LEU A 135 -3.23 -2.81 11.35
C LEU A 135 -1.97 -2.64 12.20
N HIS A 136 -2.07 -2.94 13.49
CA HIS A 136 -0.93 -3.13 14.36
C HIS A 136 -0.64 -4.63 14.43
N PHE A 137 0.53 -5.04 14.00
CA PHE A 137 0.90 -6.44 13.92
C PHE A 137 2.34 -6.68 14.36
N SER A 138 2.68 -7.93 14.62
CA SER A 138 4.04 -8.37 14.90
C SER A 138 4.47 -9.38 13.83
N PHE A 139 5.70 -9.23 13.36
CA PHE A 139 6.41 -10.18 12.52
C PHE A 139 7.74 -10.53 13.19
N ASN A 140 8.01 -11.82 13.42
CA ASN A 140 9.20 -12.30 14.16
C ASN A 140 9.38 -11.64 15.54
N GLY A 141 8.27 -11.22 16.19
CA GLY A 141 8.26 -10.56 17.49
C GLY A 141 8.53 -9.05 17.45
N GLU A 142 8.72 -8.47 16.27
CA GLU A 142 8.90 -7.03 16.07
C GLU A 142 7.58 -6.38 15.68
N PRO A 143 7.18 -5.24 16.29
CA PRO A 143 5.91 -4.57 16.01
C PRO A 143 5.99 -3.65 14.80
N PHE A 144 4.87 -3.55 14.06
CA PHE A 144 4.67 -2.72 12.89
C PHE A 144 3.26 -2.13 12.86
N TYR A 145 3.11 -1.01 12.16
CA TYR A 145 1.82 -0.45 11.75
C TYR A 145 1.73 -0.40 10.24
N ALA A 146 0.68 -0.99 9.68
CA ALA A 146 0.28 -0.78 8.30
C ALA A 146 -0.96 0.12 8.25
N ILE A 147 -0.99 1.09 7.32
CA ILE A 147 -2.09 2.02 7.12
C ILE A 147 -2.59 1.84 5.68
N ASN A 148 -3.65 1.03 5.51
CA ASN A 148 -4.25 0.78 4.21
C ASN A 148 -5.17 1.93 3.82
N ASN A 149 -5.01 2.43 2.60
CA ASN A 149 -5.71 3.58 2.07
C ASN A 149 -6.29 3.31 0.69
N HIS A 150 -7.38 4.01 0.38
CA HIS A 150 -7.84 4.17 -0.99
C HIS A 150 -8.33 5.61 -1.15
N PHE A 151 -7.48 6.47 -1.73
CA PHE A 151 -7.73 7.89 -1.86
C PHE A 151 -8.81 8.22 -2.91
N LYS A 152 -9.21 9.46 -2.95
CA LYS A 152 -10.16 9.96 -3.95
C LYS A 152 -9.58 9.82 -5.36
N CYS A 153 -10.28 9.07 -6.21
CA CYS A 153 -9.88 8.90 -7.61
C CYS A 153 -10.07 10.16 -8.45
N CYS A 154 -9.49 10.12 -9.63
CA CYS A 154 -9.73 11.02 -10.74
C CYS A 154 -9.11 12.41 -10.51
N GLY A 155 -9.64 13.43 -11.19
CA GLY A 155 -9.12 14.78 -11.16
C GLY A 155 -8.50 15.19 -12.50
N ASN A 156 -7.77 16.29 -12.50
CA ASN A 156 -7.18 16.86 -13.72
C ASN A 156 -5.65 17.04 -13.64
N GLY A 157 -5.01 16.55 -12.57
CA GLY A 157 -3.58 16.67 -12.31
C GLY A 157 -3.15 18.07 -11.88
N THR A 158 -4.07 18.89 -11.35
CA THR A 158 -3.75 20.25 -10.92
C THR A 158 -4.52 20.62 -9.68
N ILE A 159 -3.82 20.90 -8.57
CA ILE A 159 -4.44 21.29 -7.31
C ILE A 159 -5.16 22.65 -7.47
N ASN A 160 -6.46 22.68 -7.23
CA ASN A 160 -7.21 23.90 -7.09
C ASN A 160 -7.27 24.33 -5.62
N TRP A 161 -6.33 25.14 -5.19
CA TRP A 161 -6.18 25.64 -3.82
C TRP A 161 -7.37 26.44 -3.28
N SER A 162 -8.33 26.80 -4.13
CA SER A 162 -9.53 27.56 -3.74
C SER A 162 -10.80 26.70 -3.62
N ASP A 163 -10.68 25.41 -3.86
CA ASP A 163 -11.81 24.47 -3.88
C ASP A 163 -11.47 23.21 -3.05
N ASP A 164 -12.02 23.13 -1.85
CA ASP A 164 -11.84 21.96 -0.96
C ASP A 164 -12.53 20.69 -1.51
N GLY A 165 -13.28 20.78 -2.58
CA GLY A 165 -13.90 19.66 -3.29
C GLY A 165 -13.07 19.10 -4.44
N ASP A 166 -12.00 19.82 -4.84
CA ASP A 166 -11.05 19.39 -5.86
C ASP A 166 -10.40 18.05 -5.49
N GLU A 167 -10.28 17.12 -6.43
CA GLU A 167 -9.84 15.77 -6.18
C GLU A 167 -8.38 15.73 -5.69
N GLU A 168 -7.51 16.51 -6.31
CA GLU A 168 -6.09 16.64 -5.92
C GLU A 168 -5.95 17.30 -4.55
N MET A 169 -6.74 18.33 -4.26
CA MET A 169 -6.74 18.99 -2.95
C MET A 169 -7.18 18.02 -1.86
N ARG A 170 -8.18 17.18 -2.11
CA ARG A 170 -8.66 16.15 -1.18
C ARG A 170 -7.59 15.10 -0.91
N ARG A 171 -6.85 14.62 -1.93
CA ARG A 171 -5.74 13.69 -1.76
C ARG A 171 -4.60 14.30 -0.95
N ARG A 172 -4.28 15.57 -1.24
CA ARG A 172 -3.25 16.29 -0.46
C ARG A 172 -3.66 16.44 1.00
N GLU A 173 -4.92 16.74 1.28
CA GLU A 173 -5.42 16.81 2.65
C GLU A 173 -5.39 15.44 3.35
N ALA A 174 -5.67 14.35 2.63
CA ALA A 174 -5.50 12.99 3.14
C ALA A 174 -4.05 12.73 3.55
N CYS A 175 -3.08 13.14 2.73
CA CYS A 175 -1.65 13.03 3.09
C CYS A 175 -1.30 13.83 4.36
N VAL A 176 -1.83 15.06 4.50
CA VAL A 176 -1.63 15.87 5.73
C VAL A 176 -2.18 15.16 6.95
N LEU A 177 -3.40 14.62 6.87
CA LEU A 177 -4.05 13.92 7.99
C LEU A 177 -3.29 12.66 8.40
N ILE A 178 -2.82 11.87 7.43
CA ILE A 178 -2.06 10.65 7.71
C ILE A 178 -0.70 11.00 8.31
N ASN A 179 0.01 12.01 7.76
CA ASN A 179 1.25 12.48 8.34
C ASN A 179 1.05 12.97 9.79
N ASP A 180 0.02 13.78 10.03
CA ASP A 180 -0.31 14.25 11.37
C ASP A 180 -0.60 13.08 12.33
N TYR A 181 -1.29 12.04 11.86
CA TYR A 181 -1.55 10.85 12.66
C TYR A 181 -0.24 10.13 13.03
N ILE A 182 0.63 9.86 12.06
CA ILE A 182 1.92 9.20 12.29
C ILE A 182 2.76 10.01 13.26
N GLN A 183 2.96 11.30 13.01
CA GLN A 183 3.79 12.18 13.84
C GLN A 183 3.28 12.30 15.29
N ASN A 184 1.97 12.17 15.52
CA ASN A 184 1.41 12.37 16.86
C ASN A 184 1.15 11.06 17.61
N GLU A 185 0.76 9.99 16.92
CA GLU A 185 0.34 8.73 17.53
C GLU A 185 1.37 7.60 17.39
N LEU A 186 2.26 7.69 16.36
CA LEU A 186 3.22 6.64 15.99
C LEU A 186 4.64 7.20 15.75
N PRO A 187 5.15 8.17 16.56
CA PRO A 187 6.36 8.94 16.22
C PRO A 187 7.66 8.13 16.21
N ASP A 188 7.69 6.97 16.83
CA ASP A 188 8.87 6.09 16.97
C ASP A 188 8.51 4.65 16.56
N ASP A 189 7.43 4.46 15.79
CA ASP A 189 6.94 3.14 15.38
C ASP A 189 7.29 2.88 13.90
N ARG A 190 7.55 1.62 13.55
CA ARG A 190 7.70 1.16 12.17
C ARG A 190 6.38 1.25 11.43
N VAL A 191 6.24 2.23 10.55
CA VAL A 191 4.98 2.51 9.84
C VAL A 191 5.14 2.30 8.34
N ILE A 192 4.14 1.63 7.74
CA ILE A 192 4.02 1.43 6.31
C ILE A 192 2.66 1.98 5.88
N VAL A 193 2.65 3.10 5.15
CA VAL A 193 1.44 3.62 4.49
C VAL A 193 1.37 3.04 3.10
N LEU A 194 0.27 2.39 2.77
CA LEU A 194 0.11 1.73 1.48
C LEU A 194 -1.33 1.80 0.98
N GLY A 195 -1.51 1.55 -0.31
CA GLY A 195 -2.83 1.57 -0.92
C GLY A 195 -2.82 2.12 -2.34
N ASP A 196 -4.02 2.18 -2.91
CA ASP A 196 -4.30 2.96 -4.10
C ASP A 196 -4.43 4.44 -3.69
N LEU A 197 -3.33 5.18 -3.81
CA LEU A 197 -3.27 6.59 -3.43
C LEU A 197 -3.70 7.54 -4.55
N ASN A 198 -4.04 6.99 -5.72
CA ASN A 198 -4.71 7.68 -6.84
C ASN A 198 -3.99 8.92 -7.38
N ASP A 199 -2.67 9.04 -7.21
CA ASP A 199 -1.86 10.13 -7.75
C ASP A 199 -0.42 9.71 -8.05
N LEU A 200 0.35 10.57 -8.72
CA LEU A 200 1.72 10.31 -9.15
C LEU A 200 2.74 10.94 -8.19
N ILE A 201 3.63 10.15 -7.59
CA ILE A 201 4.66 10.67 -6.69
C ILE A 201 5.74 11.53 -7.38
N GLN A 202 5.81 11.54 -8.72
CA GLN A 202 6.79 12.26 -9.51
C GLN A 202 6.31 13.63 -10.01
N GLU A 203 5.14 14.08 -9.62
CA GLU A 203 4.65 15.38 -10.05
C GLU A 203 5.52 16.52 -9.53
N GLY A 204 5.44 17.68 -10.20
CA GLY A 204 6.14 18.86 -9.71
C GLY A 204 5.50 19.40 -8.43
N PRO A 205 6.29 20.05 -7.52
CA PRO A 205 5.83 20.45 -6.19
C PRO A 205 4.54 21.28 -6.14
N ALA A 206 4.23 22.01 -7.22
CA ALA A 206 3.03 22.85 -7.27
C ALA A 206 1.71 22.06 -7.30
N ASN A 207 1.76 20.82 -7.79
CA ASN A 207 0.58 19.94 -7.95
C ASN A 207 0.74 18.60 -7.25
N ASN A 208 1.91 18.32 -6.68
CA ASN A 208 2.18 17.05 -6.00
C ASN A 208 1.40 16.96 -4.69
N VAL A 209 0.46 16.03 -4.63
CA VAL A 209 -0.36 15.81 -3.44
C VAL A 209 0.44 15.20 -2.28
N PHE A 210 1.58 14.57 -2.57
CA PHE A 210 2.45 13.89 -1.61
C PHE A 210 3.51 14.80 -0.96
N GLU A 211 3.54 16.11 -1.29
CA GLU A 211 4.46 17.07 -0.65
C GLU A 211 4.48 16.98 0.89
N PRO A 212 3.36 16.70 1.61
CA PRO A 212 3.40 16.53 3.07
C PRO A 212 4.37 15.44 3.56
N PHE A 213 4.69 14.45 2.72
CA PHE A 213 5.69 13.42 3.00
C PHE A 213 7.04 13.73 2.32
N LEU A 214 7.01 14.20 1.07
CA LEU A 214 8.22 14.46 0.29
C LEU A 214 9.08 15.62 0.86
N GLU A 215 8.48 16.56 1.58
CA GLU A 215 9.19 17.63 2.30
C GLU A 215 9.88 17.14 3.59
N LEU A 216 9.65 15.88 4.00
CA LEU A 216 10.18 15.26 5.21
C LEU A 216 11.04 14.01 4.87
N PRO A 217 12.10 14.15 4.06
CA PRO A 217 12.88 13.00 3.59
C PRO A 217 13.70 12.29 4.68
N GLU A 218 13.83 12.90 5.86
CA GLU A 218 14.45 12.27 7.03
C GLU A 218 13.47 11.36 7.77
N ASP A 219 12.15 11.58 7.59
CA ASP A 219 11.08 10.86 8.29
C ASP A 219 10.40 9.83 7.38
N TYR A 220 10.37 10.07 6.04
CA TYR A 220 9.60 9.25 5.09
C TYR A 220 10.34 8.97 3.79
N LEU A 221 10.02 7.80 3.19
CA LEU A 221 10.51 7.40 1.88
C LEU A 221 9.43 6.58 1.14
N PHE A 222 9.17 6.93 -0.13
CA PHE A 222 8.39 6.06 -1.02
C PHE A 222 9.27 4.92 -1.51
N ALA A 223 9.02 3.70 -1.05
CA ALA A 223 9.79 2.51 -1.39
C ALA A 223 9.70 2.18 -2.89
N ASP A 224 8.57 2.49 -3.51
CA ASP A 224 8.26 2.29 -4.93
C ASP A 224 8.69 3.46 -5.85
N MET A 225 9.39 4.48 -5.33
CA MET A 225 9.91 5.60 -6.14
C MET A 225 10.71 5.13 -7.37
N PRO A 226 11.56 4.08 -7.30
CA PRO A 226 12.26 3.57 -8.49
C PRO A 226 11.32 3.04 -9.58
N ILE A 227 10.17 2.46 -9.20
CA ILE A 227 9.14 2.00 -10.15
C ILE A 227 8.49 3.21 -10.81
N ALA A 228 8.08 4.19 -10.02
CA ALA A 228 7.48 5.42 -10.49
C ALA A 228 8.41 6.18 -11.46
N GLN A 229 9.73 6.20 -11.23
CA GLN A 229 10.74 6.78 -12.10
C GLN A 229 11.12 5.90 -13.30
N GLY A 230 10.66 4.66 -13.32
CA GLY A 230 10.90 3.70 -14.37
C GLY A 230 9.99 3.87 -15.58
N PRO A 231 10.08 2.97 -16.56
CA PRO A 231 9.22 3.01 -17.74
C PRO A 231 7.76 2.69 -17.35
N SER A 232 6.81 3.37 -17.98
CA SER A 232 5.37 3.22 -17.69
C SER A 232 4.83 1.79 -17.94
N SER A 233 5.55 0.94 -18.66
CA SER A 233 5.21 -0.48 -18.80
C SER A 233 5.28 -1.28 -17.49
N GLY A 234 6.00 -0.76 -16.48
CA GLY A 234 6.14 -1.35 -15.15
C GLY A 234 5.24 -0.68 -14.10
N TRP A 235 4.33 0.21 -14.47
CA TRP A 235 3.45 0.92 -13.54
C TRP A 235 2.22 0.09 -13.16
N SER A 236 1.63 0.43 -12.01
CA SER A 236 0.55 -0.35 -11.40
C SER A 236 -0.79 -0.24 -12.13
N PHE A 237 -1.06 0.85 -12.86
CA PHE A 237 -2.29 1.07 -13.62
C PHE A 237 -2.02 1.18 -15.13
N PRO A 238 -1.82 0.04 -15.85
CA PRO A 238 -1.39 0.05 -17.25
C PRO A 238 -2.46 0.50 -18.24
N GLY A 239 -3.74 0.36 -17.94
CA GLY A 239 -4.85 0.71 -18.83
C GLY A 239 -4.85 2.19 -19.20
N TRP A 240 -4.49 3.06 -18.27
CA TRP A 240 -4.16 4.47 -18.46
C TRP A 240 -2.83 4.72 -17.76
N PRO A 241 -1.68 4.56 -18.43
CA PRO A 241 -0.39 4.38 -17.80
C PRO A 241 -0.11 5.38 -16.68
N SER A 242 -0.29 4.91 -15.44
CA SER A 242 -0.09 5.65 -14.20
C SER A 242 0.43 4.70 -13.13
N HIS A 243 1.19 5.22 -12.18
CA HIS A 243 1.60 4.46 -11.00
C HIS A 243 0.87 5.07 -9.81
N LEU A 244 -0.17 4.39 -9.35
CA LEU A 244 -1.17 4.91 -8.39
C LEU A 244 -1.11 4.20 -7.04
N ASP A 245 -0.58 2.97 -7.04
CA ASP A 245 -0.46 2.13 -5.85
C ASP A 245 0.94 2.30 -5.26
N HIS A 246 1.02 2.74 -4.00
CA HIS A 246 2.27 3.18 -3.40
C HIS A 246 2.55 2.51 -2.05
N LEU A 247 3.83 2.51 -1.70
CA LEU A 247 4.38 2.03 -0.43
C LEU A 247 5.27 3.14 0.16
N LEU A 248 4.79 3.82 1.19
CA LEU A 248 5.56 4.81 1.96
C LEU A 248 5.98 4.18 3.29
N ILE A 249 7.24 4.32 3.66
CA ILE A 249 7.80 3.81 4.92
C ILE A 249 8.32 4.95 5.80
N SER A 250 8.23 4.77 7.14
CA SER A 250 8.86 5.66 8.11
C SER A 250 10.34 5.35 8.29
N ASP A 251 11.09 6.27 8.90
CA ASP A 251 12.55 6.19 9.04
C ASP A 251 13.03 5.03 9.89
N GLU A 252 12.20 4.48 10.79
CA GLU A 252 12.51 3.26 11.54
C GLU A 252 12.74 2.05 10.64
N LEU A 253 12.23 2.11 9.39
CA LEU A 253 12.42 1.06 8.38
C LEU A 253 13.54 1.36 7.38
N PHE A 254 14.18 2.53 7.42
CA PHE A 254 15.19 2.90 6.43
C PHE A 254 16.40 1.97 6.43
N ALA A 255 16.82 1.48 7.60
CA ALA A 255 17.95 0.57 7.71
C ALA A 255 17.64 -0.78 7.05
N ASP A 256 16.44 -1.33 7.28
CA ASP A 256 15.96 -2.57 6.70
C ASP A 256 15.74 -2.41 5.19
N PHE A 257 15.13 -1.30 4.78
CA PHE A 257 14.89 -0.97 3.36
C PHE A 257 16.19 -0.84 2.56
N ASN A 258 17.22 -0.22 3.13
CA ASN A 258 18.52 -0.05 2.45
C ASN A 258 19.40 -1.32 2.44
N ALA A 259 18.94 -2.43 3.02
CA ALA A 259 19.64 -3.70 2.92
C ALA A 259 19.64 -4.21 1.46
N SER A 260 20.73 -4.84 1.05
CA SER A 260 20.91 -5.30 -0.34
C SER A 260 19.95 -6.43 -0.76
N SER A 261 19.22 -7.00 0.20
CA SER A 261 18.22 -8.05 -0.01
C SER A 261 16.80 -7.51 -0.18
N THR A 262 16.59 -6.21 0.03
CA THR A 262 15.27 -5.60 -0.18
C THR A 262 14.93 -5.56 -1.66
N GLU A 263 13.73 -6.02 -1.99
CA GLU A 263 13.15 -5.95 -3.33
C GLU A 263 11.83 -5.18 -3.28
N VAL A 264 11.62 -4.29 -4.26
CA VAL A 264 10.33 -3.61 -4.48
C VAL A 264 9.92 -3.84 -5.93
N ALA A 265 8.73 -4.37 -6.15
CA ALA A 265 8.26 -4.75 -7.47
C ALA A 265 6.78 -4.37 -7.69
N CYS A 266 6.46 -3.95 -8.90
CA CYS A 266 5.11 -3.99 -9.43
C CYS A 266 4.95 -5.33 -10.16
N LEU A 267 4.11 -6.22 -9.62
CA LEU A 267 4.04 -7.61 -10.03
C LEU A 267 3.24 -7.78 -11.33
N ASP A 268 3.90 -8.22 -12.40
CA ASP A 268 3.25 -8.47 -13.70
C ASP A 268 2.58 -9.85 -13.75
N ILE A 269 1.48 -10.01 -13.01
CA ILE A 269 0.67 -11.23 -12.98
C ILE A 269 0.20 -11.62 -14.39
N ALA A 270 -0.08 -10.63 -15.23
CA ALA A 270 -0.57 -10.84 -16.59
C ALA A 270 0.41 -11.66 -17.47
N ALA A 271 1.71 -11.59 -17.18
CA ALA A 271 2.72 -12.41 -17.85
C ALA A 271 2.54 -13.92 -17.62
N HIS A 272 1.85 -14.29 -16.54
CA HIS A 272 1.54 -15.66 -16.14
C HIS A 272 0.13 -16.11 -16.58
N MET A 273 -0.55 -15.35 -17.43
CA MET A 273 -1.87 -15.66 -17.97
C MET A 273 -1.81 -15.82 -19.49
N GLU A 274 -2.54 -16.81 -20.04
CA GLU A 274 -2.51 -17.12 -21.47
C GLU A 274 -2.96 -15.93 -22.34
N GLY A 275 -3.98 -15.19 -21.89
CA GLY A 275 -4.51 -14.00 -22.56
C GLY A 275 -3.77 -12.70 -22.18
N GLY A 276 -2.72 -12.78 -21.37
CA GLY A 276 -1.91 -11.63 -20.94
C GLY A 276 -2.73 -10.54 -20.26
N TRP A 277 -2.35 -9.26 -20.47
CA TRP A 277 -3.02 -8.11 -19.87
C TRP A 277 -4.55 -8.09 -20.10
N SER A 278 -5.00 -8.44 -21.30
CA SER A 278 -6.44 -8.43 -21.61
C SER A 278 -7.23 -9.44 -20.79
N GLU A 279 -6.65 -10.59 -20.44
CA GLU A 279 -7.26 -11.57 -19.58
C GLU A 279 -7.23 -11.13 -18.11
N TYR A 280 -6.12 -10.57 -17.67
CA TYR A 280 -5.94 -10.06 -16.32
C TYR A 280 -6.92 -8.90 -16.03
N ASP A 281 -6.92 -7.85 -16.87
CA ASP A 281 -7.81 -6.71 -16.76
C ASP A 281 -9.29 -7.15 -16.76
N TYR A 282 -9.69 -8.06 -17.64
CA TYR A 282 -11.09 -8.51 -17.71
C TYR A 282 -11.52 -9.38 -16.52
N ASN A 283 -10.64 -10.23 -15.99
CA ASN A 283 -11.01 -11.24 -14.99
C ASN A 283 -10.47 -10.98 -13.58
N VAL A 284 -9.53 -10.06 -13.41
CA VAL A 284 -8.86 -9.83 -12.12
C VAL A 284 -8.97 -8.37 -11.72
N SER A 285 -8.16 -7.48 -12.32
CA SER A 285 -8.11 -6.08 -11.96
C SER A 285 -7.45 -5.25 -13.07
N ASP A 286 -7.76 -3.95 -13.14
CA ASP A 286 -7.06 -2.95 -13.92
C ASP A 286 -5.79 -2.42 -13.20
N HIS A 287 -5.54 -2.84 -11.95
CA HIS A 287 -4.33 -2.57 -11.18
C HIS A 287 -3.46 -3.82 -11.04
N ARG A 288 -2.13 -3.63 -11.04
CA ARG A 288 -1.13 -4.62 -10.63
C ARG A 288 -0.77 -4.46 -9.16
N PRO A 289 -0.50 -5.55 -8.43
CA PRO A 289 0.02 -5.43 -7.06
C PRO A 289 1.38 -4.73 -7.05
N VAL A 290 1.61 -3.89 -6.03
CA VAL A 290 2.92 -3.33 -5.70
C VAL A 290 3.37 -3.92 -4.38
N ALA A 291 4.54 -4.55 -4.37
CA ALA A 291 5.02 -5.34 -3.24
C ALA A 291 6.43 -4.94 -2.82
N ILE A 292 6.70 -5.12 -1.54
CA ILE A 292 8.02 -4.97 -0.93
C ILE A 292 8.37 -6.25 -0.16
N GLN A 293 9.62 -6.66 -0.28
CA GLN A 293 10.24 -7.75 0.46
C GLN A 293 11.41 -7.19 1.26
N MET A 294 11.39 -7.33 2.59
CA MET A 294 12.43 -6.79 3.47
C MET A 294 12.85 -7.80 4.53
N LEU A 295 14.16 -7.94 4.74
CA LEU A 295 14.67 -8.60 5.95
C LEU A 295 14.55 -7.64 7.14
N VAL A 296 13.78 -8.04 8.13
CA VAL A 296 13.56 -7.22 9.32
C VAL A 296 14.66 -7.47 10.34
N THR A 297 15.32 -6.39 10.75
CA THR A 297 16.31 -6.43 11.82
C THR A 297 15.62 -6.29 13.18
N PRO A 298 15.83 -7.23 14.13
CA PRO A 298 15.30 -7.07 15.47
C PRO A 298 15.76 -5.76 16.12
N LEU A 299 14.83 -5.02 16.71
CA LEU A 299 15.17 -3.83 17.49
C LEU A 299 16.08 -4.26 18.65
N THR A 300 17.32 -3.77 18.67
CA THR A 300 18.19 -3.95 19.82
C THR A 300 17.61 -3.14 20.97
N VAL A 301 16.87 -3.81 21.85
CA VAL A 301 16.36 -3.18 23.07
C VAL A 301 17.58 -2.80 23.93
N SER A 302 18.00 -1.54 23.87
CA SER A 302 18.77 -0.98 24.97
C SER A 302 17.84 -1.00 26.19
N SER A 303 18.26 -1.61 27.27
CA SER A 303 17.48 -1.97 28.46
C SER A 303 16.93 -0.77 29.27
N GLU A 304 16.63 0.35 28.65
CA GLU A 304 16.17 1.59 29.28
C GLU A 304 14.80 2.11 28.75
N HIS A 305 14.17 1.43 27.78
CA HIS A 305 12.82 1.85 27.35
C HIS A 305 11.76 1.05 28.13
N VAL A 306 11.31 1.61 29.24
CA VAL A 306 10.01 1.26 29.85
C VAL A 306 8.96 1.80 28.89
N PRO A 307 8.00 1.02 28.37
CA PRO A 307 6.92 1.54 27.56
C PRO A 307 6.17 2.59 28.39
N THR A 308 6.35 3.85 28.04
CA THR A 308 5.47 4.93 28.53
C THR A 308 4.09 4.65 27.96
N GLU A 309 3.06 4.59 28.80
CA GLU A 309 1.67 4.53 28.33
C GLU A 309 1.51 5.58 27.21
N ARG A 310 1.14 5.11 26.02
CA ARG A 310 0.97 5.97 24.85
C ARG A 310 -0.02 7.07 25.15
N SER A 311 0.34 8.31 24.90
CA SER A 311 -0.54 9.44 25.09
C SER A 311 -1.60 9.42 24.01
N ARG A 312 -2.86 9.26 24.38
CA ARG A 312 -4.01 9.23 23.46
C ARG A 312 -4.55 10.64 23.27
N LEU A 313 -4.83 11.04 22.02
CA LEU A 313 -5.54 12.31 21.75
C LEU A 313 -6.94 12.25 22.38
N LEU A 314 -7.21 13.18 23.28
CA LEU A 314 -8.48 13.28 23.99
C LEU A 314 -9.42 14.34 23.41
N GLN A 315 -8.85 15.45 22.90
CA GLN A 315 -9.65 16.59 22.51
C GLN A 315 -8.85 17.53 21.61
N ILE A 316 -9.52 18.15 20.66
CA ILE A 316 -9.01 19.28 19.88
C ILE A 316 -9.74 20.55 20.33
N THR A 317 -8.99 21.62 20.60
CA THR A 317 -9.56 22.93 20.91
C THR A 317 -8.96 24.02 20.03
N ASP A 318 -9.69 25.12 19.84
CA ASP A 318 -9.11 26.35 19.32
C ASP A 318 -8.27 27.07 20.40
N VAL A 319 -7.58 28.14 20.02
CA VAL A 319 -6.74 28.94 20.93
C VAL A 319 -7.50 29.60 22.08
N THR A 320 -8.83 29.58 22.05
CA THR A 320 -9.69 30.08 23.13
C THR A 320 -10.11 28.97 24.11
N GLY A 321 -9.69 27.72 23.86
CA GLY A 321 -10.04 26.53 24.65
C GLY A 321 -11.40 25.95 24.32
N ARG A 322 -12.02 26.38 23.20
CA ARG A 322 -13.31 25.85 22.75
C ARG A 322 -13.08 24.58 21.93
N THR A 323 -13.74 23.49 22.28
CA THR A 323 -13.72 22.24 21.51
C THR A 323 -14.14 22.53 20.07
N CYS A 324 -13.35 22.07 19.12
CA CYS A 324 -13.62 22.17 17.70
C CYS A 324 -13.12 20.91 16.99
N ASN A 325 -13.67 20.67 15.80
CA ASN A 325 -13.09 19.70 14.88
C ASN A 325 -11.90 20.31 14.18
N TYR A 326 -11.10 19.48 13.54
CA TYR A 326 -10.05 19.93 12.62
C TYR A 326 -10.61 21.01 11.70
N ALA A 327 -9.86 22.08 11.49
CA ALA A 327 -10.22 23.15 10.56
C ALA A 327 -8.93 23.73 9.97
N PRO A 328 -8.75 23.70 8.64
CA PRO A 328 -7.60 24.28 7.97
C PRO A 328 -7.51 25.79 8.26
N ASN A 329 -6.30 26.35 8.19
CA ASN A 329 -5.98 27.76 8.49
C ASN A 329 -6.32 28.24 9.90
N LYS A 330 -6.38 27.34 10.86
CA LYS A 330 -6.55 27.66 12.26
C LYS A 330 -5.42 27.08 13.09
N VAL A 331 -5.10 27.80 14.14
CA VAL A 331 -4.26 27.26 15.21
C VAL A 331 -5.12 26.39 16.09
N LEU A 332 -4.84 25.09 16.15
CA LEU A 332 -5.53 24.11 16.97
C LEU A 332 -4.60 23.65 18.10
N LEU A 333 -5.20 23.24 19.21
CA LEU A 333 -4.51 22.68 20.36
C LEU A 333 -5.02 21.24 20.55
N TYR A 334 -4.11 20.29 20.42
CA TYR A 334 -4.36 18.86 20.61
C TYR A 334 -4.03 18.50 22.05
N HIS A 335 -4.99 17.98 22.81
CA HIS A 335 -4.85 17.60 24.21
C HIS A 335 -4.74 16.09 24.34
N PHE A 336 -3.68 15.61 24.96
CA PHE A 336 -3.37 14.18 25.08
C PHE A 336 -3.62 13.64 26.49
N SER A 337 -3.75 12.31 26.61
CA SER A 337 -4.02 11.62 27.87
C SER A 337 -2.90 11.73 28.91
N ASP A 338 -1.68 12.03 28.49
CA ASP A 338 -0.52 12.31 29.33
C ASP A 338 -0.53 13.73 29.92
N GLY A 339 -1.53 14.54 29.55
CA GLY A 339 -1.65 15.94 29.94
C GLY A 339 -0.87 16.89 29.03
N SER A 340 -0.18 16.40 28.01
CA SER A 340 0.50 17.26 27.04
C SER A 340 -0.52 17.97 26.14
N VAL A 341 -0.14 19.17 25.67
CA VAL A 341 -0.91 19.96 24.70
C VAL A 341 0.02 20.34 23.57
N ARG A 342 -0.26 19.86 22.37
CA ARG A 342 0.53 20.17 21.17
C ARG A 342 -0.19 21.21 20.32
N LYS A 343 0.56 22.18 19.79
CA LYS A 343 0.03 23.20 18.90
C LYS A 343 0.12 22.69 17.46
N HIS A 344 -1.00 22.60 16.80
CA HIS A 344 -1.10 22.29 15.37
C HIS A 344 -1.46 23.55 14.58
N ILE A 345 -0.79 23.79 13.46
CA ILE A 345 -1.08 24.88 12.52
C ILE A 345 -1.09 24.27 11.14
N SER A 346 -2.28 23.98 10.63
CA SER A 346 -2.43 23.67 9.21
C SER A 346 -2.49 24.97 8.41
N TRP A 347 -1.60 25.12 7.46
CA TRP A 347 -1.60 26.28 6.57
C TRP A 347 -2.25 25.90 5.24
N SER A 348 -3.33 26.58 4.85
CA SER A 348 -3.57 26.73 3.41
C SER A 348 -2.67 27.86 2.94
N GLN A 349 -1.91 27.67 1.89
CA GLN A 349 -0.98 28.67 1.35
C GLN A 349 -1.67 29.86 0.67
N ASN A 350 -2.82 30.29 1.16
CA ASN A 350 -3.50 31.51 0.71
C ASN A 350 -3.44 32.62 1.75
N ALA A 351 -2.24 33.09 2.11
CA ALA A 351 -2.08 34.42 2.67
C ALA A 351 -1.70 35.34 1.50
N PRO A 352 -2.53 36.33 1.10
CA PRO A 352 -2.08 37.37 0.18
C PRO A 352 -1.01 38.22 0.87
N TYR A 353 0.10 38.47 0.17
CA TYR A 353 1.01 39.55 0.50
C TYR A 353 0.31 40.90 0.33
#